data_f9fa3e708a5a0a16fe619632cc6b2483
#
_entry.id   f9fa3e708a5a0a16fe619632cc6b2483
#
_cell.length_a   1.000
_cell.length_b   1.000
_cell.length_c   1.000
_cell.angle_alpha   90.00
_cell.angle_beta   90.00
_cell.angle_gamma   90.00
#
_symmetry.space_group_name_H-M   'P 1'
#
loop_
_entity.id
_entity.type
_entity.pdbx_description
1 polymer ?
#
loop_
_entity_poly.entity_id
_entity_poly.type
_entity_poly.pdbx_seq_one_letter_code
_entity_poly.pdbx_strand_id
1 'polypeptide(L)'
;MSDAFNDREKSYEAKYKLDEEQAFKVQARRNKLLGLMLAEKFGMTGDAAQAYAKEVVIADLDEPGDEDVIRKVMADIAEKGIDMSEDEVRNQLNAMESVAVQQIAGDYPEALDKDHKGTRG
;
A
#
# COMPACT_ATOMS: atom_id res chain seq x y z
N MET A 1 -0.09 -24.19 -14.15
CA MET A 1 0.21 -24.35 -13.05
C MET A 1 0.49 -23.19 -12.16
N SER A 2 0.08 -23.34 -11.03
CA SER A 2 0.23 -22.26 -10.09
C SER A 2 1.68 -22.04 -9.69
N ASP A 3 2.56 -22.91 -10.12
CA ASP A 3 3.95 -22.78 -9.73
C ASP A 3 4.58 -21.51 -10.24
N ALA A 4 4.29 -21.15 -11.47
CA ALA A 4 4.88 -19.92 -12.00
C ALA A 4 4.41 -18.72 -11.24
N PHE A 5 3.14 -18.69 -10.88
CA PHE A 5 2.59 -17.60 -10.12
C PHE A 5 3.18 -17.57 -8.72
N ASN A 6 3.24 -18.74 -8.09
CA ASN A 6 3.80 -18.84 -6.75
C ASN A 6 5.27 -18.48 -6.74
N ASP A 7 6.00 -18.88 -7.77
CA ASP A 7 7.40 -18.54 -7.85
C ASP A 7 7.61 -17.06 -7.93
N ARG A 8 6.74 -16.36 -8.64
CA ARG A 8 6.85 -14.92 -8.74
C ARG A 8 6.64 -14.27 -7.39
N GLU A 9 5.66 -14.75 -6.65
CA GLU A 9 5.40 -14.22 -5.32
C GLU A 9 6.56 -14.50 -4.39
N LYS A 10 7.09 -15.70 -4.44
CA LYS A 10 8.22 -16.05 -3.59
C LYS A 10 9.44 -15.24 -3.94
N SER A 11 9.65 -15.02 -5.22
CA SER A 11 10.75 -14.20 -5.65
C SER A 11 10.65 -12.80 -5.11
N TYR A 12 9.46 -12.27 -5.14
CA TYR A 12 9.20 -10.94 -4.64
C TYR A 12 9.53 -10.86 -3.15
N GLU A 13 9.03 -11.81 -2.39
CA GLU A 13 9.27 -11.83 -0.96
C GLU A 13 10.75 -12.05 -0.65
N ALA A 14 11.38 -12.95 -1.38
CA ALA A 14 12.79 -13.21 -1.16
C ALA A 14 13.62 -11.98 -1.45
N LYS A 15 13.22 -11.24 -2.47
CA LYS A 15 14.00 -10.08 -2.85
C LYS A 15 13.99 -9.02 -1.76
N TYR A 16 12.86 -8.80 -1.12
CA TYR A 16 12.75 -7.73 -0.15
C TYR A 16 12.80 -8.19 1.29
N LYS A 17 12.50 -9.45 1.54
CA LYS A 17 12.71 -10.03 2.87
C LYS A 17 12.23 -9.12 3.99
N LEU A 18 10.98 -8.74 3.94
CA LEU A 18 10.44 -7.81 4.91
C LEU A 18 10.24 -8.51 6.25
N ASP A 19 10.72 -7.90 7.32
CA ASP A 19 10.38 -8.40 8.64
C ASP A 19 9.00 -7.84 9.05
N GLU A 20 8.58 -8.17 10.26
CA GLU A 20 7.24 -7.79 10.71
C GLU A 20 7.05 -6.28 10.72
N GLU A 21 8.05 -5.58 11.19
CA GLU A 21 7.95 -4.13 11.25
C GLU A 21 7.87 -3.53 9.85
N GLN A 22 8.69 -4.02 8.95
CA GLN A 22 8.67 -3.52 7.58
C GLN A 22 7.37 -3.88 6.88
N ALA A 23 6.85 -5.07 7.14
CA ALA A 23 5.57 -5.46 6.56
C ALA A 23 4.45 -4.54 7.04
N PHE A 24 4.48 -4.18 8.32
CA PHE A 24 3.49 -3.25 8.85
C PHE A 24 3.63 -1.89 8.17
N LYS A 25 4.85 -1.43 7.98
CA LYS A 25 5.08 -0.14 7.34
C LYS A 25 4.64 -0.16 5.88
N VAL A 26 4.86 -1.29 5.20
CA VAL A 26 4.39 -1.43 3.83
C VAL A 26 2.89 -1.30 3.77
N GLN A 27 2.20 -1.97 4.68
CA GLN A 27 0.75 -1.93 4.69
C GLN A 27 0.23 -0.53 4.97
N ALA A 28 0.83 0.15 5.95
CA ALA A 28 0.44 1.52 6.25
C ALA A 28 0.74 2.45 5.07
N ARG A 29 1.89 2.29 4.44
CA ARG A 29 2.24 3.12 3.31
C ARG A 29 1.31 2.85 2.13
N ARG A 30 0.98 1.57 1.88
CA ARG A 30 0.03 1.21 0.85
C ARG A 30 -1.30 1.91 1.05
N ASN A 31 -1.80 1.87 2.27
CA ASN A 31 -3.09 2.47 2.56
C ASN A 31 -3.04 3.99 2.45
N LYS A 32 -1.94 4.58 2.86
CA LYS A 32 -1.77 6.01 2.72
C LYS A 32 -1.76 6.42 1.25
N LEU A 33 -1.04 5.67 0.43
CA LEU A 33 -0.98 5.98 -1.00
C LEU A 33 -2.34 5.84 -1.66
N LEU A 34 -3.08 4.80 -1.30
CA LEU A 34 -4.43 4.64 -1.81
C LEU A 34 -5.30 5.82 -1.39
N GLY A 35 -5.20 6.20 -0.12
CA GLY A 35 -5.98 7.32 0.38
C GLY A 35 -5.66 8.63 -0.32
N LEU A 36 -4.38 8.88 -0.58
CA LEU A 36 -3.99 10.10 -1.28
C LEU A 36 -4.52 10.11 -2.72
N MET A 37 -4.48 8.95 -3.38
CA MET A 37 -4.98 8.86 -4.74
C MET A 37 -6.48 9.12 -4.77
N LEU A 38 -7.21 8.53 -3.83
CA LEU A 38 -8.65 8.76 -3.75
C LEU A 38 -8.98 10.19 -3.36
N ALA A 39 -8.20 10.76 -2.45
CA ALA A 39 -8.42 12.15 -2.06
C ALA A 39 -8.35 13.07 -3.26
N GLU A 40 -7.42 12.80 -4.15
CA GLU A 40 -7.30 13.60 -5.37
C GLU A 40 -8.57 13.49 -6.20
N LYS A 41 -9.08 12.26 -6.34
CA LYS A 41 -10.32 12.06 -7.09
C LYS A 41 -11.50 12.75 -6.42
N PHE A 42 -11.46 12.88 -5.11
CA PHE A 42 -12.52 13.55 -4.36
C PHE A 42 -12.37 15.07 -4.37
N GLY A 43 -11.31 15.58 -4.97
CA GLY A 43 -11.09 17.02 -5.01
C GLY A 43 -10.44 17.58 -3.76
N MET A 44 -9.87 16.73 -2.95
CA MET A 44 -9.18 17.18 -1.73
C MET A 44 -7.74 17.52 -2.03
N THR A 45 -7.22 18.53 -1.32
CA THR A 45 -5.83 18.92 -1.46
C THR A 45 -5.26 19.22 -0.07
N GLY A 46 -3.92 19.29 0.00
CA GLY A 46 -3.26 19.71 1.21
C GLY A 46 -3.62 18.90 2.42
N ASP A 47 -3.98 19.59 3.48
CA ASP A 47 -4.27 18.95 4.76
C ASP A 47 -5.47 18.01 4.67
N ALA A 48 -6.46 18.37 3.87
CA ALA A 48 -7.64 17.51 3.73
C ALA A 48 -7.27 16.17 3.11
N ALA A 49 -6.41 16.19 2.11
CA ALA A 49 -5.96 14.95 1.48
C ALA A 49 -5.16 14.11 2.46
N GLN A 50 -4.29 14.75 3.24
CA GLN A 50 -3.50 14.03 4.23
C GLN A 50 -4.40 13.42 5.31
N ALA A 51 -5.41 14.17 5.74
CA ALA A 51 -6.34 13.68 6.74
C ALA A 51 -7.12 12.48 6.22
N TYR A 52 -7.55 12.53 4.97
CA TYR A 52 -8.26 11.41 4.40
C TYR A 52 -7.36 10.16 4.31
N ALA A 53 -6.12 10.36 3.87
CA ALA A 53 -5.19 9.25 3.79
C ALA A 53 -5.00 8.60 5.16
N LYS A 54 -4.94 9.42 6.20
CA LYS A 54 -4.80 8.89 7.55
C LYS A 54 -6.02 8.06 7.95
N GLU A 55 -7.21 8.48 7.54
CA GLU A 55 -8.41 7.69 7.83
C GLU A 55 -8.32 6.31 7.21
N VAL A 56 -7.78 6.24 5.99
CA VAL A 56 -7.66 4.94 5.32
C VAL A 56 -6.67 4.06 6.06
N VAL A 57 -5.56 4.64 6.52
CA VAL A 57 -4.58 3.88 7.30
C VAL A 57 -5.22 3.34 8.57
N ILE A 58 -5.96 4.19 9.26
CA ILE A 58 -6.56 3.80 10.54
C ILE A 58 -7.61 2.71 10.33
N ALA A 59 -8.36 2.77 9.24
CA ALA A 59 -9.39 1.77 8.99
C ALA A 59 -8.82 0.36 8.94
N ASP A 60 -7.57 0.23 8.51
CA ASP A 60 -6.94 -1.09 8.39
C ASP A 60 -6.44 -1.64 9.72
N LEU A 61 -6.46 -0.84 10.76
CA LEU A 61 -5.93 -1.29 12.04
C LEU A 61 -6.92 -2.12 12.85
N ASP A 62 -8.19 -2.07 12.48
CA ASP A 62 -9.22 -2.71 13.29
C ASP A 62 -9.19 -4.23 13.18
N GLU A 63 -8.96 -4.75 11.99
CA GLU A 63 -8.94 -6.19 11.77
C GLU A 63 -7.91 -6.53 10.73
N PRO A 64 -7.41 -7.75 10.75
CA PRO A 64 -6.51 -8.19 9.70
C PRO A 64 -7.24 -8.29 8.36
N GLY A 65 -6.47 -8.16 7.30
CA GLY A 65 -7.01 -8.26 5.95
C GLY A 65 -7.38 -6.92 5.39
N ASP A 66 -7.87 -6.94 4.17
CA ASP A 66 -8.09 -5.70 3.42
C ASP A 66 -9.56 -5.27 3.39
N GLU A 67 -10.45 -6.07 3.96
CA GLU A 67 -11.87 -5.81 3.78
C GLU A 67 -12.32 -4.52 4.43
N ASP A 68 -11.74 -4.16 5.57
CA ASP A 68 -12.10 -2.91 6.22
C ASP A 68 -11.72 -1.71 5.36
N VAL A 69 -10.54 -1.78 4.75
CA VAL A 69 -10.09 -0.71 3.87
C VAL A 69 -11.02 -0.59 2.66
N ILE A 70 -11.33 -1.72 2.06
CA ILE A 70 -12.22 -1.73 0.89
C ILE A 70 -13.58 -1.16 1.27
N ARG A 71 -14.12 -1.60 2.39
CA ARG A 71 -15.44 -1.15 2.83
C ARG A 71 -15.46 0.37 3.05
N LYS A 72 -14.43 0.86 3.72
CA LYS A 72 -14.37 2.29 3.98
C LYS A 72 -14.29 3.09 2.70
N VAL A 73 -13.37 2.74 1.80
CA VAL A 73 -13.21 3.56 0.60
C VAL A 73 -14.39 3.43 -0.34
N MET A 74 -15.02 2.25 -0.39
CA MET A 74 -16.21 2.12 -1.23
C MET A 74 -17.36 2.98 -0.71
N ALA A 75 -17.51 3.07 0.61
CA ALA A 75 -18.52 3.95 1.19
C ALA A 75 -18.23 5.42 0.82
N ASP A 76 -16.98 5.81 0.88
CA ASP A 76 -16.60 7.18 0.57
C ASP A 76 -16.77 7.48 -0.92
N ILE A 77 -16.44 6.51 -1.77
CA ILE A 77 -16.63 6.65 -3.21
C ILE A 77 -18.08 6.87 -3.52
N ALA A 78 -18.96 6.09 -2.88
CA ALA A 78 -20.40 6.24 -3.11
C ALA A 78 -20.89 7.59 -2.60
N GLU A 79 -20.41 8.00 -1.44
CA GLU A 79 -20.84 9.27 -0.87
C GLU A 79 -20.41 10.44 -1.74
N LYS A 80 -19.23 10.36 -2.32
CA LYS A 80 -18.70 11.42 -3.15
C LYS A 80 -19.22 11.36 -4.60
N GLY A 81 -19.95 10.32 -4.93
CA GLY A 81 -20.48 10.19 -6.27
C GLY A 81 -19.45 9.91 -7.33
N ILE A 82 -18.36 9.26 -6.96
CA ILE A 82 -17.31 8.92 -7.89
C ILE A 82 -17.62 7.57 -8.55
N ASP A 83 -17.36 7.49 -9.82
CA ASP A 83 -17.62 6.26 -10.57
C ASP A 83 -16.39 5.37 -10.54
N MET A 84 -16.31 4.53 -9.52
CA MET A 84 -15.18 3.65 -9.35
C MET A 84 -15.68 2.36 -8.71
N SER A 85 -15.40 1.23 -9.35
CA SER A 85 -15.88 -0.07 -8.90
C SER A 85 -14.98 -0.64 -7.83
N GLU A 86 -15.50 -1.64 -7.12
CA GLU A 86 -14.70 -2.33 -6.13
C GLU A 86 -13.50 -3.01 -6.77
N ASP A 87 -13.66 -3.57 -7.97
CA ASP A 87 -12.53 -4.20 -8.65
C ASP A 87 -11.44 -3.19 -8.92
N GLU A 88 -11.81 -1.99 -9.32
CA GLU A 88 -10.82 -0.95 -9.55
C GLU A 88 -10.11 -0.58 -8.26
N VAL A 89 -10.84 -0.51 -7.15
CA VAL A 89 -10.22 -0.22 -5.86
C VAL A 89 -9.23 -1.31 -5.50
N ARG A 90 -9.61 -2.58 -5.66
CA ARG A 90 -8.71 -3.68 -5.33
C ARG A 90 -7.47 -3.67 -6.20
N ASN A 91 -7.64 -3.33 -7.47
CA ASN A 91 -6.49 -3.22 -8.37
C ASN A 91 -5.56 -2.10 -7.93
N GLN A 92 -6.12 -0.97 -7.52
CA GLN A 92 -5.31 0.13 -7.05
C GLN A 92 -4.61 -0.22 -5.74
N LEU A 93 -5.29 -0.93 -4.86
CA LEU A 93 -4.68 -1.36 -3.62
C LEU A 93 -3.46 -2.22 -3.89
N ASN A 94 -3.59 -3.16 -4.82
CA ASN A 94 -2.45 -4.01 -5.18
C ASN A 94 -1.33 -3.22 -5.82
N ALA A 95 -1.66 -2.26 -6.66
CA ALA A 95 -0.63 -1.43 -7.29
C ALA A 95 0.10 -0.60 -6.23
N MET A 96 -0.64 -0.06 -5.27
CA MET A 96 -0.03 0.73 -4.22
C MET A 96 0.84 -0.13 -3.31
N GLU A 97 0.49 -1.39 -3.15
CA GLU A 97 1.32 -2.28 -2.36
C GLU A 97 2.70 -2.45 -3.00
N SER A 98 2.75 -2.63 -4.30
CA SER A 98 4.03 -2.73 -4.99
C SER A 98 4.86 -1.47 -4.81
N VAL A 99 4.22 -0.32 -4.94
CA VAL A 99 4.92 0.95 -4.75
C VAL A 99 5.42 1.06 -3.31
N ALA A 100 4.57 0.69 -2.36
CA ALA A 100 4.93 0.80 -0.95
C ALA A 100 6.12 -0.09 -0.62
N VAL A 101 6.15 -1.30 -1.15
CA VAL A 101 7.28 -2.19 -0.90
C VAL A 101 8.56 -1.55 -1.42
N GLN A 102 8.53 -0.98 -2.60
CA GLN A 102 9.71 -0.37 -3.14
C GLN A 102 10.15 0.85 -2.35
N GLN A 103 9.20 1.63 -1.88
CA GLN A 103 9.53 2.80 -1.08
C GLN A 103 10.14 2.41 0.26
N ILE A 104 9.55 1.42 0.90
CA ILE A 104 10.07 0.97 2.19
C ILE A 104 11.44 0.32 2.02
N ALA A 105 11.60 -0.46 0.95
CA ALA A 105 12.91 -1.05 0.68
C ALA A 105 13.95 0.03 0.45
N GLY A 106 13.58 1.11 -0.23
CA GLY A 106 14.50 2.21 -0.43
C GLY A 106 14.84 2.93 0.86
N ASP A 107 13.91 2.98 1.79
CA ASP A 107 14.15 3.61 3.09
C ASP A 107 15.09 2.80 3.97
N TYR A 108 15.27 1.52 3.68
CA TYR A 108 16.10 0.63 4.49
C TYR A 108 17.13 -0.07 3.61
N PRO A 109 17.91 0.67 2.87
CA PRO A 109 18.81 0.02 1.92
C PRO A 109 19.85 -0.88 2.57
N GLU A 110 20.30 -0.55 3.77
CA GLU A 110 21.28 -1.40 4.41
C GLU A 110 20.72 -2.73 4.81
N ALA A 111 19.49 -2.74 5.26
CA ALA A 111 18.86 -3.97 5.66
C ALA A 111 18.72 -4.91 4.49
N LEU A 112 18.52 -4.36 3.32
CA LEU A 112 18.30 -5.17 2.12
C LEU A 112 19.59 -5.50 1.44
N ASP A 113 20.49 -4.59 1.51
CA ASP A 113 21.68 -4.66 0.75
C ASP A 113 22.88 -5.00 1.52
N LYS A 114 23.02 -4.85 2.49
CA LYS A 114 24.04 -5.15 3.22
C LYS A 114 25.23 -5.22 2.64
N ASP A 115 25.22 -5.17 2.05
CA ASP A 115 26.05 -5.13 1.49
C ASP A 115 26.42 -4.17 0.73
N HIS A 116 26.14 -3.62 0.42
CA HIS A 116 26.30 -2.72 -0.25
C HIS A 116 26.54 -1.65 0.10
N LYS A 117 26.93 -1.62 0.50
CA LYS A 117 27.20 -0.83 0.86
C LYS A 117 27.58 -0.04 0.61
N GLY A 118 27.77 -0.27 0.57
CA GLY A 118 28.13 0.32 0.52
C GLY A 118 28.50 1.04 -0.07
N THR A 119 28.49 0.83 -0.53
CA THR A 119 28.57 1.23 -0.99
C THR A 119 28.51 1.98 -1.44
N ARG A 120 28.37 2.11 -1.65
CA ARG A 120 28.12 2.60 -1.81
C ARG A 120 28.38 2.95 -1.73
N GLY A 121 28.59 2.58 -1.69
CA GLY A 121 28.75 2.56 -1.30
C GLY A 121 28.70 2.46 -1.23
#